data_2c45187c26c28d0a60c4155776eee995
#
_entry.id   2c45187c26c28d0a60c4155776eee995
#
_cell.length_a   1.000
_cell.length_b   1.000
_cell.length_c   1.000
_cell.angle_alpha   90.00
_cell.angle_beta   90.00
_cell.angle_gamma   90.00
#
_symmetry.space_group_name_H-M   'P 1'
#
loop_
_entity.id
_entity.type
_entity.pdbx_description
1 polymer ?
#
loop_
_entity_poly.entity_id
_entity_poly.type
_entity_poly.pdbx_seq_one_letter_code
_entity_poly.pdbx_strand_id
1 'polypeptide(L)'
;GEKLGYLPGDMKDKVDPYMQPLYDALNDFLPGKQAAKLIEEKRIEIAPLAFMRGRTLANAFVVLDEAQNATTMQMKMFLTRLGEGSRMVVTGDRTQIDLPRGVPSGLRDAERLLNSIPSISFNYFTSKDVVRHPLVAAIIEAYEADDPPT
;
A
#
# COMPACT_ATOMS: atom_id res chain seq x y z
N GLY A 1 7.54 -10.29 -5.49
CA GLY A 1 7.03 -10.73 -4.21
C GLY A 1 8.12 -11.38 -3.36
N GLU A 2 8.28 -10.92 -2.16
CA GLU A 2 9.26 -11.47 -1.24
C GLU A 2 8.89 -12.89 -0.83
N LYS A 3 9.88 -13.76 -0.81
CA LYS A 3 9.69 -15.15 -0.41
C LYS A 3 9.81 -15.26 1.11
N LEU A 4 8.73 -15.64 1.77
CA LEU A 4 8.67 -15.79 3.23
C LEU A 4 9.19 -17.16 3.74
N GLY A 5 9.66 -18.02 2.85
CA GLY A 5 9.80 -19.46 3.09
C GLY A 5 10.76 -19.92 4.17
N TYR A 6 11.79 -19.17 4.53
CA TYR A 6 12.89 -19.66 5.36
C TYR A 6 13.07 -18.94 6.70
N LEU A 7 12.18 -18.03 7.06
CA LEU A 7 12.23 -17.38 8.37
C LEU A 7 11.59 -18.27 9.43
N PRO A 8 12.14 -18.33 10.67
CA PRO A 8 11.51 -19.06 11.77
C PRO A 8 10.19 -18.40 12.20
N GLY A 9 9.28 -19.18 12.75
CA GLY A 9 8.00 -18.69 13.22
C GLY A 9 6.83 -19.04 12.28
N ASP A 10 5.62 -18.69 12.68
CA ASP A 10 4.45 -18.84 11.84
C ASP A 10 4.37 -17.77 10.76
N MET A 11 3.35 -17.81 9.90
CA MET A 11 3.22 -16.86 8.81
C MET A 11 3.06 -15.41 9.31
N LYS A 12 2.42 -15.20 10.44
CA LYS A 12 2.27 -13.89 11.07
C LYS A 12 3.62 -13.33 11.52
N ASP A 13 4.42 -14.14 12.19
CA ASP A 13 5.75 -13.76 12.65
C ASP A 13 6.68 -13.45 11.47
N LYS A 14 6.58 -14.23 10.40
CA LYS A 14 7.38 -14.04 9.18
C LYS A 14 7.10 -12.73 8.47
N VAL A 15 5.88 -12.20 8.54
CA VAL A 15 5.51 -10.95 7.85
C VAL A 15 5.64 -9.72 8.74
N ASP A 16 5.69 -9.86 10.07
CA ASP A 16 5.76 -8.73 11.01
C ASP A 16 6.86 -7.70 10.69
N PRO A 17 8.10 -8.09 10.31
CA PRO A 17 9.12 -7.11 9.94
C PRO A 17 8.73 -6.20 8.77
N TYR A 18 7.97 -6.73 7.81
CA TYR A 18 7.50 -5.98 6.65
C TYR A 18 6.30 -5.09 6.96
N MET A 19 5.55 -5.44 8.01
CA MET A 19 4.38 -4.71 8.48
C MET A 19 4.73 -3.64 9.52
N GLN A 20 5.95 -3.62 10.04
CA GLN A 20 6.38 -2.72 11.11
C GLN A 20 6.07 -1.24 10.83
N PRO A 21 6.31 -0.70 9.62
CA PRO A 21 5.96 0.70 9.34
C PRO A 21 4.47 1.01 9.53
N LEU A 22 3.59 0.07 9.24
CA LEU A 22 2.14 0.23 9.44
C LEU A 22 1.77 0.23 10.92
N TYR A 23 2.38 -0.65 11.72
CA TYR A 23 2.21 -0.66 13.18
C TYR A 23 2.71 0.63 13.80
N ASP A 24 3.87 1.11 13.37
CA ASP A 24 4.45 2.36 13.85
C ASP A 24 3.53 3.55 13.55
N ALA A 25 2.99 3.63 12.34
CA ALA A 25 2.04 4.66 11.96
C ALA A 25 0.77 4.63 12.82
N LEU A 26 0.22 3.45 13.10
CA LEU A 26 -0.94 3.32 13.99
C LEU A 26 -0.62 3.80 15.40
N ASN A 27 0.54 3.46 15.93
CA ASN A 27 0.95 3.89 17.26
C ASN A 27 1.19 5.39 17.36
N ASP A 28 1.57 6.04 16.27
CA ASP A 28 1.70 7.51 16.21
C ASP A 28 0.34 8.22 16.25
N PHE A 29 -0.70 7.63 15.66
CA PHE A 29 -2.02 8.24 15.59
C PHE A 29 -2.94 7.88 16.75
N LEU A 30 -2.73 6.73 17.39
CA LEU A 30 -3.55 6.24 18.49
C LEU A 30 -2.80 6.29 19.80
N PRO A 31 -3.34 6.94 20.86
CA PRO A 31 -2.63 7.09 22.11
C PRO A 31 -2.47 5.79 22.89
N GLY A 32 -1.34 5.63 23.56
CA GLY A 32 -1.08 4.51 24.45
C GLY A 32 -1.13 3.15 23.77
N LYS A 33 -1.86 2.22 24.38
CA LYS A 33 -2.02 0.84 23.87
C LYS A 33 -3.30 0.63 23.03
N GLN A 34 -3.90 1.70 22.55
CA GLN A 34 -5.19 1.63 21.84
C GLN A 34 -5.08 0.85 20.52
N ALA A 35 -3.99 1.04 19.75
CA ALA A 35 -3.76 0.31 18.51
C ALA A 35 -3.68 -1.20 18.78
N ALA A 36 -2.90 -1.62 19.76
CA ALA A 36 -2.78 -3.04 20.15
C ALA A 36 -4.12 -3.64 20.56
N LYS A 37 -4.93 -2.90 21.31
CA LYS A 37 -6.26 -3.33 21.73
C LYS A 37 -7.19 -3.54 20.53
N LEU A 38 -7.22 -2.61 19.60
CA LEU A 38 -8.07 -2.70 18.40
C LEU A 38 -7.66 -3.87 17.50
N ILE A 39 -6.36 -4.17 17.41
CA ILE A 39 -5.85 -5.33 16.67
C ILE A 39 -6.25 -6.62 17.38
N GLU A 40 -6.11 -6.70 18.70
CA GLU A 40 -6.51 -7.86 19.49
C GLU A 40 -8.01 -8.14 19.36
N GLU A 41 -8.83 -7.09 19.39
CA GLU A 41 -10.28 -7.18 19.21
C GLU A 41 -10.69 -7.43 17.74
N LYS A 42 -9.75 -7.57 16.82
CA LYS A 42 -9.98 -7.74 15.38
C LYS A 42 -10.79 -6.60 14.73
N ARG A 43 -10.71 -5.41 15.29
CA ARG A 43 -11.29 -4.19 14.70
C ARG A 43 -10.34 -3.55 13.69
N ILE A 44 -9.03 -3.77 13.84
CA ILE A 44 -8.00 -3.42 12.87
C ILE A 44 -7.26 -4.70 12.49
N GLU A 45 -7.12 -4.93 11.20
CA GLU A 45 -6.32 -6.03 10.67
C GLU A 45 -5.23 -5.44 9.76
N ILE A 46 -3.99 -5.85 9.96
CA ILE A 46 -2.87 -5.55 9.09
C ILE A 46 -2.38 -6.87 8.52
N ALA A 47 -2.37 -6.97 7.19
CA ALA A 47 -2.03 -8.22 6.53
C ALA A 47 -1.37 -7.98 5.18
N PRO A 48 -0.51 -8.91 4.73
CA PRO A 48 0.00 -8.90 3.37
C PRO A 48 -1.12 -9.06 2.35
N LEU A 49 -0.94 -8.49 1.18
CA LEU A 49 -1.91 -8.54 0.09
C LEU A 49 -2.34 -9.96 -0.26
N ALA A 50 -1.41 -10.91 -0.25
CA ALA A 50 -1.70 -12.31 -0.56
C ALA A 50 -2.75 -12.96 0.37
N PHE A 51 -2.91 -12.45 1.59
CA PHE A 51 -3.89 -12.99 2.55
C PHE A 51 -5.33 -12.58 2.21
N MET A 52 -5.52 -11.66 1.28
CA MET A 52 -6.84 -11.20 0.87
C MET A 52 -7.51 -12.12 -0.14
N ARG A 53 -6.77 -13.03 -0.76
CA ARG A 53 -7.30 -13.94 -1.79
C ARG A 53 -8.45 -14.78 -1.25
N GLY A 54 -9.54 -14.82 -2.02
CA GLY A 54 -10.73 -15.62 -1.68
C GLY A 54 -11.63 -15.01 -0.60
N ARG A 55 -11.26 -13.86 -0.05
CA ARG A 55 -12.06 -13.17 0.97
C ARG A 55 -13.02 -12.18 0.31
N THR A 56 -14.13 -11.91 1.00
CA THR A 56 -15.00 -10.76 0.72
C THR A 56 -14.93 -9.83 1.92
N LEU A 57 -14.50 -8.59 1.68
CA LEU A 57 -14.31 -7.59 2.73
C LEU A 57 -15.58 -6.73 2.82
N ALA A 58 -16.45 -7.05 3.76
CA ALA A 58 -17.71 -6.36 3.97
C ALA A 58 -17.65 -5.48 5.23
N ASN A 59 -18.39 -4.37 5.20
CA ASN A 59 -18.48 -3.43 6.32
C ASN A 59 -17.11 -2.98 6.84
N ALA A 60 -16.18 -2.73 5.92
CA ALA A 60 -14.80 -2.43 6.23
C ALA A 60 -14.32 -1.18 5.48
N PHE A 61 -13.40 -0.46 6.11
CA PHE A 61 -12.59 0.56 5.45
C PHE A 61 -11.22 -0.09 5.14
N VAL A 62 -10.92 -0.26 3.87
CA VAL A 62 -9.74 -1.03 3.41
C VAL A 62 -8.74 -0.09 2.75
N VAL A 63 -7.49 -0.17 3.16
CA VAL A 63 -6.40 0.62 2.57
C VAL A 63 -5.35 -0.33 1.99
N LEU A 64 -5.01 -0.15 0.72
CA LEU A 64 -3.84 -0.77 0.11
C LEU A 64 -2.78 0.31 -0.08
N ASP A 65 -1.68 0.18 0.65
CA ASP A 65 -0.54 1.10 0.57
C ASP A 65 0.54 0.55 -0.38
N GLU A 66 1.38 1.44 -0.91
CA GLU A 66 2.47 1.09 -1.84
C GLU A 66 2.00 0.29 -3.07
N ALA A 67 0.82 0.63 -3.58
CA ALA A 67 0.14 -0.13 -4.63
C ALA A 67 0.86 -0.11 -5.99
N GLN A 68 1.82 0.81 -6.21
CA GLN A 68 2.65 0.79 -7.41
C GLN A 68 3.45 -0.50 -7.54
N ASN A 69 3.69 -1.21 -6.44
CA ASN A 69 4.43 -2.48 -6.41
C ASN A 69 3.52 -3.71 -6.51
N ALA A 70 2.23 -3.53 -6.65
CA ALA A 70 1.31 -4.62 -6.98
C ALA A 70 1.33 -4.89 -8.48
N THR A 71 1.34 -6.17 -8.85
CA THR A 71 1.16 -6.57 -10.26
C THR A 71 -0.29 -6.34 -10.70
N THR A 72 -0.54 -6.39 -11.99
CA THR A 72 -1.89 -6.30 -12.54
C THR A 72 -2.83 -7.35 -11.95
N MET A 73 -2.33 -8.59 -11.82
CA MET A 73 -3.11 -9.69 -11.23
C MET A 73 -3.41 -9.46 -9.75
N GLN A 74 -2.43 -8.99 -8.98
CA GLN A 74 -2.60 -8.67 -7.56
C GLN A 74 -3.59 -7.52 -7.35
N MET A 75 -3.51 -6.47 -8.16
CA MET A 75 -4.43 -5.35 -8.08
C MET A 75 -5.88 -5.79 -8.39
N LYS A 76 -6.08 -6.54 -9.46
CA LYS A 76 -7.39 -7.09 -9.80
C LYS A 76 -7.92 -7.97 -8.68
N MET A 77 -7.09 -8.85 -8.14
CA MET A 77 -7.46 -9.73 -7.03
C MET A 77 -7.92 -8.90 -5.82
N PHE A 78 -7.16 -7.88 -5.43
CA PHE A 78 -7.48 -7.03 -4.29
C PHE A 78 -8.79 -6.24 -4.50
N LEU A 79 -8.92 -5.55 -5.61
CA LEU A 79 -10.09 -4.70 -5.89
C LEU A 79 -11.39 -5.50 -5.92
N THR A 80 -11.33 -6.74 -6.36
CA THR A 80 -12.49 -7.64 -6.43
C THR A 80 -12.85 -8.28 -5.09
N ARG A 81 -12.13 -7.95 -4.00
CA ARG A 81 -12.51 -8.34 -2.62
C ARG A 81 -13.55 -7.40 -2.00
N LEU A 82 -13.84 -6.28 -2.66
CA LEU A 82 -14.80 -5.30 -2.15
C LEU A 82 -16.17 -5.94 -1.92
N GLY A 83 -16.62 -5.89 -0.68
CA GLY A 83 -17.92 -6.38 -0.26
C GLY A 83 -18.88 -5.25 0.08
N GLU A 84 -20.10 -5.63 0.45
CA GLU A 84 -21.16 -4.69 0.80
C GLU A 84 -20.76 -3.81 2.00
N GLY A 85 -21.08 -2.53 1.92
CA GLY A 85 -20.82 -1.58 3.00
C GLY A 85 -19.35 -1.20 3.18
N SER A 86 -18.49 -1.60 2.25
CA SER A 86 -17.05 -1.32 2.34
C SER A 86 -16.64 -0.19 1.42
N ARG A 87 -15.51 0.43 1.79
CA ARG A 87 -14.81 1.42 0.98
C ARG A 87 -13.34 1.01 0.88
N MET A 88 -12.78 1.15 -0.32
CA MET A 88 -11.36 0.92 -0.56
C MET A 88 -10.66 2.22 -0.90
N VAL A 89 -9.47 2.39 -0.34
CA VAL A 89 -8.53 3.44 -0.70
C VAL A 89 -7.23 2.78 -1.14
N VAL A 90 -6.76 3.15 -2.32
CA VAL A 90 -5.51 2.65 -2.88
C VAL A 90 -4.55 3.83 -3.00
N THR A 91 -3.38 3.70 -2.40
CA THR A 91 -2.35 4.74 -2.44
C THR A 91 -1.08 4.19 -3.08
N GLY A 92 -0.38 5.04 -3.80
CA GLY A 92 0.88 4.65 -4.43
C GLY A 92 1.57 5.81 -5.12
N ASP A 93 2.83 5.61 -5.43
CA ASP A 93 3.66 6.54 -6.16
C ASP A 93 4.19 5.86 -7.43
N ARG A 94 3.75 6.33 -8.59
CA ARG A 94 4.13 5.77 -9.89
C ARG A 94 5.62 5.89 -10.20
N THR A 95 6.32 6.78 -9.51
CA THR A 95 7.76 6.99 -9.70
C THR A 95 8.63 6.04 -8.88
N GLN A 96 8.05 5.34 -7.90
CA GLN A 96 8.75 4.46 -6.97
C GLN A 96 8.43 2.97 -7.19
N ILE A 97 8.30 2.56 -8.44
CA ILE A 97 8.01 1.17 -8.79
C ILE A 97 9.26 0.31 -8.61
N ASP A 98 9.16 -0.68 -7.72
CA ASP A 98 10.22 -1.65 -7.41
C ASP A 98 9.80 -3.08 -7.84
N LEU A 99 9.16 -3.18 -8.99
CA LEU A 99 8.82 -4.47 -9.59
C LEU A 99 9.98 -4.96 -10.47
N PRO A 100 10.11 -6.28 -10.66
CA PRO A 100 11.08 -6.82 -11.60
C PRO A 100 10.89 -6.22 -13.00
N ARG A 101 12.01 -6.09 -13.73
CA ARG A 101 11.99 -5.54 -15.08
C ARG A 101 11.02 -6.31 -15.97
N GLY A 102 10.17 -5.58 -16.70
CA GLY A 102 9.17 -6.16 -17.60
C GLY A 102 7.86 -6.56 -16.92
N VAL A 103 7.77 -6.43 -15.60
CA VAL A 103 6.52 -6.68 -14.86
C VAL A 103 5.74 -5.37 -14.74
N PRO A 104 4.55 -5.25 -15.35
CA PRO A 104 3.78 -4.02 -15.30
C PRO A 104 3.18 -3.77 -13.91
N SER A 105 3.11 -2.49 -13.53
CA SER A 105 2.42 -2.07 -12.31
C SER A 105 0.91 -2.14 -12.48
N GLY A 106 0.25 -2.82 -11.56
CA GLY A 106 -1.22 -2.90 -11.53
C GLY A 106 -1.89 -1.56 -11.27
N LEU A 107 -1.21 -0.63 -10.60
CA LEU A 107 -1.73 0.72 -10.37
C LEU A 107 -1.89 1.49 -11.69
N ARG A 108 -0.92 1.39 -12.59
CA ARG A 108 -1.00 2.01 -13.92
C ARG A 108 -2.14 1.44 -14.76
N ASP A 109 -2.29 0.13 -14.75
CA ASP A 109 -3.39 -0.52 -15.45
C ASP A 109 -4.75 -0.17 -14.86
N ALA A 110 -4.85 -0.07 -13.55
CA ALA A 110 -6.08 0.35 -12.87
C ALA A 110 -6.49 1.77 -13.30
N GLU A 111 -5.55 2.72 -13.35
CA GLU A 111 -5.82 4.06 -13.85
C GLU A 111 -6.42 4.04 -15.28
N ARG A 112 -5.81 3.25 -16.14
CA ARG A 112 -6.23 3.16 -17.55
C ARG A 112 -7.59 2.48 -17.72
N LEU A 113 -7.84 1.41 -16.97
CA LEU A 113 -9.01 0.55 -17.14
C LEU A 113 -10.23 1.03 -16.37
N LEU A 114 -10.04 1.68 -15.23
CA LEU A 114 -11.11 1.97 -14.27
C LEU A 114 -11.51 3.43 -14.22
N ASN A 115 -10.87 4.31 -14.98
CA ASN A 115 -11.13 5.75 -14.90
C ASN A 115 -12.53 6.17 -15.38
N SER A 116 -13.20 5.33 -16.13
CA SER A 116 -14.57 5.57 -16.63
C SER A 116 -15.66 5.07 -15.69
N ILE A 117 -15.32 4.39 -14.61
CA ILE A 117 -16.28 3.88 -13.63
C ILE A 117 -16.68 4.98 -12.67
N PRO A 118 -17.97 5.43 -12.63
CA PRO A 118 -18.35 6.62 -11.84
C PRO A 118 -18.10 6.51 -10.34
N SER A 119 -18.14 5.30 -9.80
CA SER A 119 -17.94 5.06 -8.36
C SER A 119 -16.48 5.00 -7.94
N ILE A 120 -15.54 5.16 -8.89
CA ILE A 120 -14.12 5.15 -8.64
C ILE A 120 -13.56 6.53 -8.92
N SER A 121 -12.90 7.13 -7.92
CA SER A 121 -12.27 8.44 -8.04
C SER A 121 -10.75 8.29 -8.08
N PHE A 122 -10.11 9.07 -8.95
CA PHE A 122 -8.65 9.17 -9.01
C PHE A 122 -8.22 10.56 -8.58
N ASN A 123 -7.34 10.63 -7.59
CA ASN A 123 -6.80 11.86 -7.06
C ASN A 123 -5.29 11.86 -7.22
N TYR A 124 -4.75 12.92 -7.82
CA TYR A 124 -3.32 13.03 -8.11
C TYR A 124 -2.69 14.12 -7.26
N PHE A 125 -1.62 13.75 -6.57
CA PHE A 125 -0.80 14.71 -5.85
C PHE A 125 0.37 15.16 -6.72
N THR A 126 0.77 16.40 -6.52
CA THR A 126 1.94 16.99 -7.18
C THR A 126 3.05 17.21 -6.17
N SER A 127 4.23 17.61 -6.63
CA SER A 127 5.35 17.97 -5.76
C SER A 127 4.99 19.06 -4.73
N LYS A 128 3.99 19.90 -5.05
CA LYS A 128 3.50 20.94 -4.14
C LYS A 128 2.74 20.39 -2.93
N ASP A 129 2.20 19.18 -3.04
CA ASP A 129 1.42 18.53 -1.99
C ASP A 129 2.32 17.75 -1.02
N VAL A 130 3.59 17.57 -1.37
CA VAL A 130 4.52 16.76 -0.57
C VAL A 130 5.03 17.57 0.61
N VAL A 131 4.83 17.02 1.82
CA VAL A 131 5.37 17.56 3.06
C VAL A 131 6.62 16.78 3.44
N ARG A 132 7.77 17.45 3.46
CA ARG A 132 9.07 16.86 3.78
C ARG A 132 9.88 17.78 4.67
N HIS A 133 10.79 17.18 5.45
CA HIS A 133 11.82 17.95 6.09
C HIS A 133 12.65 18.70 5.04
N PRO A 134 12.97 20.00 5.22
CA PRO A 134 13.70 20.79 4.24
C PRO A 134 15.03 20.18 3.79
N LEU A 135 15.77 19.54 4.72
CA LEU A 135 17.01 18.87 4.37
C LEU A 135 16.79 17.66 3.46
N VAL A 136 15.71 16.91 3.67
CA VAL A 136 15.37 15.77 2.81
C VAL A 136 15.03 16.25 1.40
N ALA A 137 14.27 17.34 1.27
CA ALA A 137 13.99 17.96 -0.02
C ALA A 137 15.28 18.37 -0.76
N ALA A 138 16.23 19.00 -0.06
CA ALA A 138 17.51 19.40 -0.61
C ALA A 138 18.36 18.18 -1.05
N ILE A 139 18.34 17.11 -0.28
CA ILE A 139 19.05 15.86 -0.63
C ILE A 139 18.48 15.27 -1.92
N ILE A 140 17.16 15.17 -2.02
CA ILE A 140 16.50 14.62 -3.21
C ILE A 140 16.83 15.47 -4.44
N GLU A 141 16.73 16.79 -4.34
CA GLU A 141 17.10 17.70 -5.44
C GLU A 141 18.55 17.51 -5.88
N ALA A 142 19.47 17.33 -4.94
CA ALA A 142 20.87 17.11 -5.26
C ALA A 142 21.11 15.81 -6.04
N TYR A 143 20.43 14.73 -5.66
CA TYR A 143 20.52 13.45 -6.37
C TYR A 143 19.87 13.52 -7.76
N GLU A 144 18.69 14.13 -7.86
CA GLU A 144 17.99 14.30 -9.13
C GLU A 144 18.79 15.15 -10.14
N ALA A 145 19.55 16.13 -9.66
CA ALA A 145 20.40 16.96 -10.51
C ALA A 145 21.60 16.19 -11.10
N ASP A 146 22.00 15.10 -10.47
CA ASP A 146 23.11 14.25 -10.93
C ASP A 146 22.66 13.11 -11.85
N ASP A 147 21.35 12.82 -11.88
CA ASP A 147 20.79 11.80 -12.77
C ASP A 147 20.87 12.27 -14.23
N PRO A 148 21.41 11.45 -15.14
CA PRO A 148 21.45 11.83 -16.55
C PRO A 148 20.04 11.94 -17.11
N PRO A 149 19.78 12.89 -18.00
CA PRO A 149 18.48 13.02 -18.64
C PRO A 149 18.13 11.74 -19.41
N THR A 150 16.99 11.13 -19.05
CA THR A 150 16.44 9.95 -19.72
C THR A 150 15.79 10.32 -21.06
#